data_3425f714a2b735935d3b8a608cc79ab0
#
_entry.id   3425f714a2b735935d3b8a608cc79ab0
#
_cell.length_a   1.000
_cell.length_b   1.000
_cell.length_c   1.000
_cell.angle_alpha   90.00
_cell.angle_beta   90.00
_cell.angle_gamma   90.00
#
_symmetry.space_group_name_H-M   'P 1'
#
loop_
_entity.id
_entity.type
_entity.pdbx_description
1 polymer ?
#
loop_
_entity_poly.entity_id
_entity_poly.type
_entity_poly.pdbx_seq_one_letter_code
_entity_poly.pdbx_strand_id
1 'polypeptide(L)'
;MVKFKHKTDKRDSNLRQAFIKLLLKHPVRDVKFSGRKISLTFFGHRLSDKIVSLREPHVAEWSRRRKEIFIDKKISTNDRRKSFKALCVHEVIEKFLTEHFGFRTDKESHIIATQKEKEYLKYLGGNWESHELIVYWDWHSYGEH
;
A
#
# COMPACT_ATOMS: atom_id res chain seq x y z
N MET A 1 6.34 -12.91 -16.70
CA MET A 1 5.47 -11.85 -16.15
C MET A 1 5.44 -10.65 -17.08
N VAL A 2 4.25 -10.15 -17.35
CA VAL A 2 4.07 -9.02 -18.26
C VAL A 2 4.31 -7.70 -17.54
N LYS A 3 5.15 -6.85 -18.11
CA LYS A 3 5.31 -5.47 -17.65
C LYS A 3 4.76 -4.53 -18.70
N PHE A 4 4.04 -3.51 -18.27
CA PHE A 4 3.42 -2.55 -19.18
C PHE A 4 4.38 -1.41 -19.49
N LYS A 5 4.36 -0.96 -20.75
CA LYS A 5 5.11 0.21 -21.18
C LYS A 5 4.41 1.47 -20.71
N HIS A 6 5.16 2.51 -20.40
CA HIS A 6 4.57 3.80 -20.04
C HIS A 6 3.93 4.49 -21.24
N LYS A 7 4.49 4.28 -22.43
CA LYS A 7 3.94 4.81 -23.67
C LYS A 7 3.15 3.69 -24.32
N THR A 8 1.84 3.85 -24.41
CA THR A 8 0.94 2.79 -24.86
C THR A 8 0.22 3.15 -26.14
N ASP A 9 -0.01 2.16 -26.99
CA ASP A 9 -1.00 2.23 -28.04
C ASP A 9 -2.38 1.86 -27.46
N LYS A 10 -3.42 1.91 -28.28
CA LYS A 10 -4.79 1.62 -27.86
C LYS A 10 -4.95 0.21 -27.32
N ARG A 11 -4.33 -0.76 -27.95
CA ARG A 11 -4.41 -2.17 -27.58
C ARG A 11 -3.79 -2.39 -26.19
N ASP A 12 -2.60 -1.84 -25.97
CA ASP A 12 -1.89 -1.94 -24.71
C ASP A 12 -2.66 -1.25 -23.57
N SER A 13 -3.26 -0.09 -23.89
CA SER A 13 -4.10 0.63 -22.93
C SER A 13 -5.32 -0.18 -22.49
N ASN A 14 -6.01 -0.84 -23.44
CA ASN A 14 -7.16 -1.69 -23.12
C ASN A 14 -6.77 -2.90 -22.27
N LEU A 15 -5.64 -3.52 -22.58
CA LEU A 15 -5.12 -4.64 -21.81
C LEU A 15 -4.78 -4.23 -20.39
N ARG A 16 -4.13 -3.07 -20.24
CA ARG A 16 -3.78 -2.51 -18.93
C ARG A 16 -5.03 -2.27 -18.08
N GLN A 17 -6.07 -1.68 -18.66
CA GLN A 17 -7.32 -1.42 -17.96
C GLN A 17 -8.00 -2.70 -17.48
N ALA A 18 -8.03 -3.71 -18.32
CA ALA A 18 -8.60 -5.02 -17.97
C ALA A 18 -7.81 -5.64 -16.80
N PHE A 19 -6.50 -5.53 -16.84
CA PHE A 19 -5.63 -6.05 -15.79
C PHE A 19 -5.83 -5.33 -14.45
N ILE A 20 -5.98 -4.00 -14.50
CA ILE A 20 -6.25 -3.20 -13.30
C ILE A 20 -7.57 -3.63 -12.66
N LYS A 21 -8.62 -3.84 -13.46
CA LYS A 21 -9.92 -4.31 -12.96
C LYS A 21 -9.79 -5.67 -12.27
N LEU A 22 -8.99 -6.56 -12.83
CA LEU A 22 -8.73 -7.86 -12.23
C LEU A 22 -8.04 -7.73 -10.88
N LEU A 23 -7.02 -6.88 -10.79
CA LEU A 23 -6.27 -6.66 -9.54
C LEU A 23 -7.14 -6.01 -8.48
N LEU A 24 -8.02 -5.08 -8.87
CA LEU A 24 -8.95 -4.44 -7.92
C LEU A 24 -9.89 -5.45 -7.27
N LYS A 25 -10.28 -6.48 -7.99
CA LYS A 25 -11.17 -7.53 -7.48
C LYS A 25 -10.41 -8.63 -6.73
N HIS A 26 -9.11 -8.73 -6.92
CA HIS A 26 -8.33 -9.81 -6.32
C HIS A 26 -8.08 -9.53 -4.85
N PRO A 27 -8.39 -10.47 -3.94
CA PRO A 27 -8.24 -10.21 -2.50
C PRO A 27 -6.79 -10.30 -2.04
N VAL A 28 -6.47 -9.52 -1.02
CA VAL A 28 -5.26 -9.73 -0.22
C VAL A 28 -5.59 -10.78 0.82
N ARG A 29 -4.70 -11.76 1.01
CA ARG A 29 -4.92 -12.89 1.93
C ARG A 29 -3.75 -13.07 2.87
N ASP A 30 -4.02 -13.76 3.97
CA ASP A 30 -2.99 -14.23 4.91
C ASP A 30 -2.05 -13.13 5.38
N VAL A 31 -2.62 -11.99 5.76
CA VAL A 31 -1.86 -10.88 6.30
C VAL A 31 -1.39 -11.25 7.71
N LYS A 32 -0.08 -11.20 7.92
CA LYS A 32 0.54 -11.50 9.22
C LYS A 32 1.52 -10.41 9.61
N PHE A 33 1.43 -10.01 10.86
CA PHE A 33 2.38 -9.09 11.47
C PHE A 33 3.17 -9.87 12.52
N SER A 34 4.48 -9.89 12.39
CA SER A 34 5.36 -10.61 13.32
C SER A 34 6.58 -9.73 13.62
N GLY A 35 6.67 -9.22 14.85
CA GLY A 35 7.70 -8.27 15.19
C GLY A 35 7.59 -7.02 14.32
N ARG A 36 8.67 -6.68 13.62
CA ARG A 36 8.72 -5.52 12.72
C ARG A 36 8.61 -5.95 11.26
N LYS A 37 7.76 -6.94 10.99
CA LYS A 37 7.63 -7.50 9.65
C LYS A 37 6.16 -7.71 9.31
N ILE A 38 5.80 -7.41 8.08
CA ILE A 38 4.50 -7.76 7.51
C ILE A 38 4.71 -8.77 6.39
N SER A 39 3.82 -9.76 6.30
CA SER A 39 3.75 -10.64 5.15
C SER A 39 2.30 -10.81 4.75
N LEU A 40 2.07 -11.01 3.47
CA LEU A 40 0.73 -11.22 2.91
C LEU A 40 0.83 -11.94 1.58
N THR A 41 -0.30 -12.49 1.14
CA THR A 41 -0.42 -13.11 -0.19
C THR A 41 -1.30 -12.24 -1.06
N PHE A 42 -0.81 -11.92 -2.25
CA PHE A 42 -1.58 -11.16 -3.22
C PHE A 42 -1.24 -11.65 -4.63
N PHE A 43 -2.26 -11.92 -5.40
CA PHE A 43 -2.15 -12.35 -6.80
C PHE A 43 -1.17 -13.52 -6.97
N GLY A 44 -1.28 -14.51 -6.08
CA GLY A 44 -0.44 -15.71 -6.11
C GLY A 44 0.98 -15.52 -5.60
N HIS A 45 1.33 -14.34 -5.10
CA HIS A 45 2.67 -14.04 -4.60
C HIS A 45 2.66 -13.86 -3.08
N ARG A 46 3.65 -14.46 -2.41
CA ARG A 46 3.88 -14.22 -0.99
C ARG A 46 4.84 -13.05 -0.84
N LEU A 47 4.35 -11.95 -0.28
CA LEU A 47 5.10 -10.72 -0.14
C LEU A 47 5.49 -10.52 1.32
N SER A 48 6.67 -9.95 1.56
CA SER A 48 7.16 -9.72 2.91
C SER A 48 8.08 -8.51 2.92
N ASP A 49 7.84 -7.61 3.88
CA ASP A 49 8.64 -6.41 4.05
C ASP A 49 8.87 -6.12 5.52
N LYS A 50 10.05 -5.58 5.84
CA LYS A 50 10.35 -5.06 7.17
C LYS A 50 9.64 -3.71 7.35
N ILE A 51 9.08 -3.49 8.52
CA ILE A 51 8.41 -2.24 8.87
C ILE A 51 9.38 -1.36 9.66
N VAL A 52 9.65 -0.16 9.15
CA VAL A 52 10.50 0.82 9.82
C VAL A 52 9.62 1.97 10.29
N SER A 53 9.63 2.23 11.61
CA SER A 53 8.82 3.28 12.23
C SER A 53 9.70 4.43 12.66
N LEU A 54 9.80 5.45 11.81
CA LEU A 54 10.51 6.69 12.06
C LEU A 54 9.58 7.84 11.70
N ARG A 55 9.99 9.08 11.99
CA ARG A 55 9.23 10.22 11.49
C ARG A 55 9.30 10.23 9.97
N GLU A 56 8.13 10.18 9.34
CA GLU A 56 8.01 10.04 7.90
C GLU A 56 7.17 11.18 7.32
N PRO A 57 7.74 12.06 6.47
CA PRO A 57 7.02 13.25 5.97
C PRO A 57 5.81 12.92 5.10
N HIS A 58 5.82 11.77 4.46
CA HIS A 58 4.70 11.33 3.60
C HIS A 58 3.78 10.36 4.30
N VAL A 59 3.87 10.25 5.62
CA VAL A 59 3.11 9.34 6.47
C VAL A 59 3.54 7.88 6.26
N ALA A 60 3.65 7.43 5.01
CA ALA A 60 4.08 6.08 4.68
C ALA A 60 4.80 6.07 3.33
N GLU A 61 5.79 5.20 3.20
CA GLU A 61 6.58 5.03 1.97
C GLU A 61 7.09 3.61 1.88
N TRP A 62 7.64 3.24 0.72
CA TRP A 62 8.35 1.99 0.53
C TRP A 62 9.69 2.22 -0.12
N SER A 63 10.63 1.30 0.13
CA SER A 63 11.99 1.36 -0.43
C SER A 63 12.06 0.66 -1.78
N ARG A 64 12.74 1.30 -2.75
CA ARG A 64 12.89 0.73 -4.10
C ARG A 64 13.85 -0.46 -4.15
N ARG A 65 14.83 -0.51 -3.25
CA ARG A 65 15.92 -1.51 -3.34
C ARG A 65 15.96 -2.47 -2.17
N ARG A 66 15.15 -2.23 -1.16
CA ARG A 66 15.14 -3.04 0.05
C ARG A 66 13.74 -3.56 0.30
N LYS A 67 13.66 -4.65 1.03
CA LYS A 67 12.36 -5.18 1.46
C LYS A 67 11.92 -4.46 2.73
N GLU A 68 11.71 -3.16 2.59
CA GLU A 68 11.34 -2.29 3.69
C GLU A 68 10.21 -1.35 3.30
N ILE A 69 9.32 -1.11 4.25
CA ILE A 69 8.31 -0.07 4.17
C ILE A 69 8.48 0.83 5.39
N PHE A 70 8.07 2.09 5.24
CA PHE A 70 8.24 3.11 6.28
C PHE A 70 6.87 3.65 6.67
N ILE A 71 6.55 3.62 7.96
CA ILE A 71 5.31 4.17 8.49
C ILE A 71 5.68 5.19 9.57
N ASP A 72 5.09 6.37 9.54
CA ASP A 72 5.41 7.41 10.51
C ASP A 72 5.14 6.91 11.93
N LYS A 73 6.12 7.11 12.82
CA LYS A 73 6.05 6.56 14.17
C LYS A 73 4.87 7.07 14.98
N LYS A 74 4.31 8.24 14.65
CA LYS A 74 3.13 8.76 15.36
C LYS A 74 1.87 7.94 15.08
N ILE A 75 1.87 7.15 14.01
CA ILE A 75 0.77 6.23 13.73
C ILE A 75 1.01 4.86 14.34
N SER A 76 2.24 4.57 14.79
CA SER A 76 2.61 3.28 15.37
C SER A 76 2.21 3.14 16.84
N THR A 77 1.11 3.77 17.25
CA THR A 77 0.60 3.71 18.63
C THR A 77 -0.58 2.74 18.71
N ASN A 78 -0.88 2.25 19.93
CA ASN A 78 -1.94 1.27 20.11
C ASN A 78 -3.32 1.78 19.69
N ASP A 79 -3.60 3.06 19.92
CA ASP A 79 -4.88 3.68 19.57
C ASP A 79 -5.04 3.89 18.06
N ARG A 80 -3.96 3.82 17.30
CA ARG A 80 -3.95 3.96 15.84
C ARG A 80 -3.54 2.67 15.13
N ARG A 81 -3.65 1.54 15.81
CA ARG A 81 -3.12 0.26 15.32
C ARG A 81 -3.78 -0.19 14.02
N LYS A 82 -5.08 0.03 13.88
CA LYS A 82 -5.79 -0.34 12.65
C LYS A 82 -5.28 0.46 11.45
N SER A 83 -5.10 1.77 11.64
CA SER A 83 -4.55 2.64 10.59
C SER A 83 -3.12 2.24 10.24
N PHE A 84 -2.30 1.96 11.23
CA PHE A 84 -0.94 1.48 11.03
C PHE A 84 -0.90 0.24 10.14
N LYS A 85 -1.71 -0.77 10.49
CA LYS A 85 -1.76 -2.03 9.73
C LYS A 85 -2.28 -1.82 8.31
N ALA A 86 -3.29 -0.98 8.14
CA ALA A 86 -3.85 -0.70 6.81
C ALA A 86 -2.82 0.00 5.91
N LEU A 87 -2.07 0.96 6.47
CA LEU A 87 -1.00 1.62 5.74
C LEU A 87 0.11 0.65 5.35
N CYS A 88 0.44 -0.30 6.21
CA CYS A 88 1.42 -1.33 5.87
C CYS A 88 0.97 -2.14 4.65
N VAL A 89 -0.29 -2.55 4.60
CA VAL A 89 -0.85 -3.27 3.45
C VAL A 89 -0.73 -2.42 2.19
N HIS A 90 -1.09 -1.13 2.27
CA HIS A 90 -0.98 -0.20 1.15
C HIS A 90 0.44 -0.20 0.58
N GLU A 91 1.44 0.00 1.45
CA GLU A 91 2.83 0.13 0.99
C GLU A 91 3.36 -1.16 0.37
N VAL A 92 3.04 -2.31 0.94
CA VAL A 92 3.45 -3.61 0.39
C VAL A 92 2.86 -3.82 -1.01
N ILE A 93 1.57 -3.52 -1.16
CA ILE A 93 0.88 -3.70 -2.45
C ILE A 93 1.41 -2.72 -3.49
N GLU A 94 1.54 -1.43 -3.12
CA GLU A 94 2.05 -0.41 -4.04
C GLU A 94 3.45 -0.75 -4.55
N LYS A 95 4.33 -1.17 -3.64
CA LYS A 95 5.68 -1.61 -3.98
C LYS A 95 5.66 -2.78 -4.96
N PHE A 96 4.87 -3.81 -4.65
CA PHE A 96 4.74 -4.99 -5.50
C PHE A 96 4.27 -4.64 -6.90
N LEU A 97 3.22 -3.86 -7.02
CA LEU A 97 2.63 -3.49 -8.30
C LEU A 97 3.60 -2.66 -9.15
N THR A 98 4.31 -1.74 -8.50
CA THR A 98 5.28 -0.89 -9.20
C THR A 98 6.49 -1.68 -9.67
N GLU A 99 7.07 -2.49 -8.79
CA GLU A 99 8.27 -3.24 -9.10
C GLU A 99 8.02 -4.43 -10.02
N HIS A 100 6.91 -5.10 -9.84
CA HIS A 100 6.63 -6.34 -10.55
C HIS A 100 5.97 -6.12 -11.90
N PHE A 101 5.02 -5.20 -11.99
CA PHE A 101 4.27 -4.93 -13.22
C PHE A 101 4.70 -3.66 -13.94
N GLY A 102 5.53 -2.82 -13.34
CA GLY A 102 5.95 -1.56 -13.94
C GLY A 102 4.86 -0.51 -13.95
N PHE A 103 3.85 -0.62 -13.08
CA PHE A 103 2.82 0.41 -12.93
C PHE A 103 3.42 1.66 -12.31
N ARG A 104 2.79 2.81 -12.57
CA ARG A 104 3.22 4.06 -11.97
C ARG A 104 2.77 4.13 -10.52
N THR A 105 3.71 4.50 -9.64
CA THR A 105 3.46 4.60 -8.20
C THR A 105 2.32 5.58 -7.89
N ASP A 106 2.29 6.72 -8.60
CA ASP A 106 1.32 7.79 -8.35
C ASP A 106 -0.02 7.58 -9.06
N LYS A 107 -0.19 6.49 -9.79
CA LYS A 107 -1.43 6.19 -10.53
C LYS A 107 -1.94 4.79 -10.22
N GLU A 108 -1.73 3.84 -11.13
CA GLU A 108 -2.31 2.49 -11.05
C GLU A 108 -1.95 1.79 -9.73
N SER A 109 -0.68 1.84 -9.34
CA SER A 109 -0.25 1.19 -8.10
C SER A 109 -0.92 1.80 -6.88
N HIS A 110 -1.01 3.13 -6.85
CA HIS A 110 -1.63 3.85 -5.73
C HIS A 110 -3.13 3.57 -5.62
N ILE A 111 -3.83 3.58 -6.75
CA ILE A 111 -5.28 3.33 -6.79
C ILE A 111 -5.60 1.94 -6.26
N ILE A 112 -4.87 0.93 -6.73
CA ILE A 112 -5.08 -0.45 -6.30
C ILE A 112 -4.69 -0.61 -4.82
N ALA A 113 -3.55 -0.07 -4.42
CA ALA A 113 -3.07 -0.14 -3.04
C ALA A 113 -4.05 0.54 -2.08
N THR A 114 -4.62 1.68 -2.47
CA THR A 114 -5.63 2.38 -1.65
C THR A 114 -6.89 1.52 -1.47
N GLN A 115 -7.32 0.84 -2.51
CA GLN A 115 -8.45 -0.08 -2.42
C GLN A 115 -8.17 -1.22 -1.42
N LYS A 116 -6.96 -1.77 -1.46
CA LYS A 116 -6.56 -2.85 -0.54
C LYS A 116 -6.41 -2.36 0.89
N GLU A 117 -5.90 -1.16 1.07
CA GLU A 117 -5.85 -0.49 2.37
C GLU A 117 -7.25 -0.35 2.97
N LYS A 118 -8.19 0.11 2.17
CA LYS A 118 -9.59 0.31 2.60
C LYS A 118 -10.26 -1.01 2.94
N GLU A 119 -10.07 -2.03 2.11
CA GLU A 119 -10.62 -3.38 2.35
C GLU A 119 -10.08 -3.99 3.65
N TYR A 120 -8.78 -3.86 3.85
CA TYR A 120 -8.15 -4.41 5.05
C TYR A 120 -8.55 -3.64 6.32
N LEU A 121 -8.66 -2.32 6.23
CA LEU A 121 -9.14 -1.51 7.34
C LEU A 121 -10.55 -1.94 7.77
N LYS A 122 -11.42 -2.17 6.80
CA LYS A 122 -12.78 -2.66 7.04
C LYS A 122 -12.76 -4.03 7.70
N TYR A 123 -11.91 -4.92 7.24
CA TYR A 123 -11.71 -6.24 7.84
C TYR A 123 -11.31 -6.15 9.32
N LEU A 124 -10.49 -5.16 9.67
CA LEU A 124 -10.09 -4.92 11.06
C LEU A 124 -11.17 -4.22 11.89
N GLY A 125 -12.31 -3.88 11.29
CA GLY A 125 -13.35 -3.15 11.97
C GLY A 125 -13.07 -1.65 12.09
N GLY A 126 -12.18 -1.12 11.26
CA GLY A 126 -11.86 0.31 11.25
C GLY A 126 -12.83 1.13 10.42
N ASN A 127 -12.77 2.43 10.61
CA ASN A 127 -13.62 3.40 9.91
C ASN A 127 -12.74 4.22 8.95
N TRP A 128 -13.13 4.27 7.68
CA TRP A 128 -12.32 4.93 6.66
C TRP A 128 -12.18 6.44 6.90
N GLU A 129 -13.27 7.11 7.29
CA GLU A 129 -13.21 8.55 7.57
C GLU A 129 -12.28 8.87 8.72
N SER A 130 -12.36 8.10 9.79
CA SER A 130 -11.45 8.25 10.95
C SER A 130 -10.00 8.01 10.54
N HIS A 131 -9.77 7.00 9.71
CA HIS A 131 -8.44 6.69 9.19
C HIS A 131 -7.89 7.85 8.35
N GLU A 132 -8.70 8.41 7.45
CA GLU A 132 -8.29 9.54 6.63
C GLU A 132 -7.94 10.75 7.48
N LEU A 133 -8.68 10.99 8.57
CA LEU A 133 -8.36 12.07 9.49
C LEU A 133 -7.03 11.84 10.22
N ILE A 134 -6.76 10.61 10.63
CA ILE A 134 -5.49 10.26 11.26
C ILE A 134 -4.33 10.54 10.30
N VAL A 135 -4.45 10.11 9.05
CA VAL A 135 -3.43 10.33 8.03
C VAL A 135 -3.25 11.82 7.74
N TYR A 136 -4.35 12.55 7.59
CA TYR A 136 -4.33 13.99 7.35
C TYR A 136 -3.61 14.75 8.46
N TRP A 137 -3.98 14.49 9.72
CA TRP A 137 -3.37 15.17 10.85
C TRP A 137 -1.90 14.78 11.04
N ASP A 138 -1.55 13.54 10.78
CA ASP A 138 -0.16 13.10 10.84
C ASP A 138 0.69 13.82 9.79
N TRP A 139 0.18 13.88 8.57
CA TRP A 139 0.88 14.58 7.47
C TRP A 139 1.15 16.04 7.82
N HIS A 140 0.14 16.73 8.35
CA HIS A 140 0.31 18.14 8.75
C HIS A 140 1.19 18.31 9.98
N SER A 141 1.26 17.32 10.87
CA SER A 141 2.03 17.41 12.10
C SER A 141 3.53 17.25 11.89
N TYR A 142 3.95 16.72 10.75
CA TYR A 142 5.38 16.52 10.49
C TYR A 142 6.14 17.83 10.32
N GLY A 143 5.46 18.88 9.93
CA GLY A 143 6.08 20.17 9.71
C GLY A 143 5.42 20.90 8.57
N GLU A 144 6.21 21.60 7.80
CA GLU A 144 5.69 22.42 6.72
C GLU A 144 5.37 21.59 5.49
N HIS A 145 4.12 21.60 5.14
CA HIS A 145 3.62 20.97 3.94
C HIS A 145 2.88 21.97 3.08
#